data_f793f27d42ee6ba40d621b5f5fd29b06
#
_entry.id   f793f27d42ee6ba40d621b5f5fd29b06
#
_cell.length_a   1.000
_cell.length_b   1.000
_cell.length_c   1.000
_cell.angle_alpha   90.00
_cell.angle_beta   90.00
_cell.angle_gamma   90.00
#
_symmetry.space_group_name_H-M   'P 1'
#
loop_
_entity.id
_entity.type
_entity.pdbx_description
1 polymer ?
#
loop_
_entity_poly.entity_id
_entity_poly.type
_entity_poly.pdbx_seq_one_letter_code
_entity_poly.pdbx_strand_id
1 'polypeptide(L)'
;HLEFADNWRYLKAHPLEVTGDILLLAGDIGYLGDDNYSKHPFWDWASENYKEVHCCMGNHEFYKYYDVATLPDGYLLEVRPNVFSHYNGIARIGDTDIILSTLWSRIPLEDAYFTEQVISDFRRILYKGELMTHAQFNAEHERCLTFIKDAVAYSQAAHKIVVTHHVPSFRMLHPKFQGSKANVAFTVELEDYITDSGIDYWIYGHSHTNIDARIGNTQCLSNQLGYVFSNEHQDFSHGKYLTI
;
A
#
# COMPACT_ATOMS: atom_id res chain seq x y z
N HIS A 1 5.56 8.82 -1.25
CA HIS A 1 5.18 10.24 -1.02
C HIS A 1 5.99 11.20 -1.89
N LEU A 2 5.95 11.01 -3.22
CA LEU A 2 6.69 11.86 -4.18
C LEU A 2 5.94 13.16 -4.51
N GLU A 3 4.71 13.28 -4.03
CA GLU A 3 3.96 14.55 -4.02
C GLU A 3 4.63 15.63 -3.16
N PHE A 4 5.55 15.23 -2.27
CA PHE A 4 6.36 16.15 -1.47
C PHE A 4 7.73 16.35 -2.11
N ALA A 5 8.08 17.62 -2.39
CA ALA A 5 9.34 17.96 -3.05
C ALA A 5 10.59 17.49 -2.30
N ASP A 6 10.53 17.41 -0.96
CA ASP A 6 11.66 16.95 -0.14
C ASP A 6 11.94 15.46 -0.36
N ASN A 7 10.91 14.64 -0.47
CA ASN A 7 11.02 13.21 -0.75
C ASN A 7 11.65 12.97 -2.14
N TRP A 8 11.17 13.69 -3.16
CA TRP A 8 11.74 13.57 -4.51
C TRP A 8 13.18 14.09 -4.57
N ARG A 9 13.50 15.19 -3.89
CA ARG A 9 14.87 15.71 -3.79
C ARG A 9 15.80 14.70 -3.12
N TYR A 10 15.33 14.05 -2.06
CA TYR A 10 16.09 13.01 -1.37
C TYR A 10 16.38 11.82 -2.28
N LEU A 11 15.39 11.26 -2.96
CA LEU A 11 15.56 10.10 -3.85
C LEU A 11 16.46 10.43 -5.06
N LYS A 12 16.44 11.66 -5.56
CA LYS A 12 17.40 12.08 -6.61
C LYS A 12 18.84 12.13 -6.12
N ALA A 13 19.06 12.53 -4.86
CA ALA A 13 20.39 12.58 -4.25
C ALA A 13 20.87 11.19 -3.78
N HIS A 14 19.93 10.31 -3.46
CA HIS A 14 20.18 8.95 -2.96
C HIS A 14 19.27 7.98 -3.74
N PRO A 15 19.64 7.63 -4.97
CA PRO A 15 18.79 6.80 -5.83
C PRO A 15 18.61 5.38 -5.27
N LEU A 16 17.52 4.73 -5.65
CA LEU A 16 17.32 3.31 -5.37
C LEU A 16 18.37 2.47 -6.09
N GLU A 17 18.82 1.41 -5.43
CA GLU A 17 19.64 0.36 -6.04
C GLU A 17 18.73 -0.60 -6.79
N VAL A 18 19.05 -0.87 -8.04
CA VAL A 18 18.32 -1.85 -8.86
C VAL A 18 18.81 -3.24 -8.51
N THR A 19 18.10 -3.92 -7.60
CA THR A 19 18.49 -5.24 -7.05
C THR A 19 17.68 -6.40 -7.60
N GLY A 20 16.68 -6.14 -8.44
CA GLY A 20 15.80 -7.17 -9.01
C GLY A 20 15.18 -6.75 -10.34
N ASP A 21 14.46 -7.67 -10.96
CA ASP A 21 13.77 -7.45 -12.23
C ASP A 21 12.44 -6.70 -12.08
N ILE A 22 11.76 -6.90 -10.96
CA ILE A 22 10.42 -6.38 -10.68
C ILE A 22 10.47 -5.42 -9.50
N LEU A 23 9.85 -4.25 -9.63
CA LEU A 23 9.67 -3.31 -8.52
C LEU A 23 8.24 -3.41 -7.99
N LEU A 24 8.11 -3.66 -6.68
CA LEU A 24 6.84 -3.64 -5.97
C LEU A 24 6.74 -2.42 -5.08
N LEU A 25 5.66 -1.66 -5.21
CA LEU A 25 5.41 -0.42 -4.48
C LEU A 25 4.13 -0.55 -3.65
N ALA A 26 4.23 -0.31 -2.36
CA ALA A 26 3.13 -0.47 -1.41
C ALA A 26 2.29 0.82 -1.22
N GLY A 27 2.09 1.59 -2.29
CA GLY A 27 1.22 2.76 -2.32
C GLY A 27 1.85 4.06 -1.85
N ASP A 28 1.03 5.11 -1.83
CA ASP A 28 1.40 6.48 -1.43
C ASP A 28 2.55 7.06 -2.26
N ILE A 29 2.49 6.87 -3.57
CA ILE A 29 3.48 7.46 -4.49
C ILE A 29 3.10 8.89 -4.83
N GLY A 30 1.81 9.20 -4.95
CA GLY A 30 1.31 10.53 -5.26
C GLY A 30 -0.21 10.61 -5.35
N TYR A 31 -0.76 11.72 -5.84
CA TYR A 31 -2.20 11.98 -5.90
C TYR A 31 -2.76 11.66 -7.28
N LEU A 32 -3.71 10.71 -7.40
CA LEU A 32 -4.44 10.43 -8.66
C LEU A 32 -5.31 11.61 -9.11
N GLY A 33 -5.87 12.35 -8.16
CA GLY A 33 -6.63 13.57 -8.42
C GLY A 33 -5.80 14.75 -8.95
N ASP A 34 -4.50 14.56 -9.12
CA ASP A 34 -3.58 15.53 -9.70
C ASP A 34 -3.04 14.99 -11.03
N ASP A 35 -3.20 15.74 -12.11
CA ASP A 35 -2.66 15.40 -13.43
C ASP A 35 -1.14 15.11 -13.43
N ASN A 36 -0.45 15.45 -12.34
CA ASN A 36 0.98 15.19 -12.19
C ASN A 36 1.32 13.76 -11.77
N TYR A 37 0.39 12.93 -11.31
CA TYR A 37 0.70 11.55 -10.91
C TYR A 37 1.44 10.80 -12.02
N SER A 38 0.79 10.64 -13.17
CA SER A 38 1.38 9.94 -14.31
C SER A 38 2.53 10.68 -14.99
N LYS A 39 2.69 11.99 -14.74
CA LYS A 39 3.78 12.80 -15.28
C LYS A 39 5.02 12.83 -14.38
N HIS A 40 4.97 12.23 -13.19
CA HIS A 40 6.08 12.29 -12.25
C HIS A 40 7.32 11.58 -12.81
N PRO A 41 8.52 12.21 -12.81
CA PRO A 41 9.73 11.64 -13.43
C PRO A 41 10.20 10.31 -12.82
N PHE A 42 9.77 9.99 -11.61
CA PHE A 42 10.05 8.70 -10.97
C PHE A 42 9.56 7.52 -11.83
N TRP A 43 8.43 7.68 -12.52
CA TRP A 43 7.89 6.61 -13.35
C TRP A 43 8.73 6.32 -14.59
N ASP A 44 9.37 7.36 -15.16
CA ASP A 44 10.31 7.19 -16.29
C ASP A 44 11.52 6.41 -15.79
N TRP A 45 12.09 6.82 -14.65
CA TRP A 45 13.22 6.13 -14.04
C TRP A 45 12.86 4.66 -13.70
N ALA A 46 11.71 4.41 -13.12
CA ALA A 46 11.28 3.06 -12.75
C ALA A 46 11.07 2.18 -14.01
N SER A 47 10.45 2.74 -15.05
CA SER A 47 10.24 2.06 -16.34
C SER A 47 11.54 1.69 -17.04
N GLU A 48 12.57 2.53 -16.94
CA GLU A 48 13.88 2.30 -17.57
C GLU A 48 14.73 1.27 -16.82
N ASN A 49 14.51 1.07 -15.52
CA ASN A 49 15.38 0.28 -14.67
C ASN A 49 14.81 -1.10 -14.29
N TYR A 50 13.51 -1.32 -14.44
CA TYR A 50 12.85 -2.59 -14.10
C TYR A 50 12.11 -3.17 -15.30
N LYS A 51 12.01 -4.50 -15.37
CA LYS A 51 11.21 -5.18 -16.42
C LYS A 51 9.73 -4.84 -16.26
N GLU A 52 9.23 -4.90 -15.03
CA GLU A 52 7.87 -4.50 -14.67
C GLU A 52 7.86 -3.81 -13.30
N VAL A 53 6.91 -2.89 -13.15
CA VAL A 53 6.67 -2.16 -11.89
C VAL A 53 5.20 -2.29 -11.54
N HIS A 54 4.90 -2.77 -10.35
CA HIS A 54 3.54 -2.91 -9.84
C HIS A 54 3.38 -2.14 -8.52
N CYS A 55 2.41 -1.24 -8.50
CA CYS A 55 2.07 -0.42 -7.35
C CYS A 55 0.64 -0.77 -6.90
N CYS A 56 0.40 -1.04 -5.61
CA CYS A 56 -0.95 -0.90 -5.08
C CYS A 56 -1.23 0.57 -4.77
N MET A 57 -2.48 1.01 -4.82
CA MET A 57 -2.85 2.37 -4.42
C MET A 57 -2.90 2.46 -2.90
N GLY A 58 -2.30 3.52 -2.32
CA GLY A 58 -2.45 3.89 -0.92
C GLY A 58 -3.59 4.89 -0.73
N ASN A 59 -3.73 5.43 0.48
CA ASN A 59 -4.77 6.43 0.75
C ASN A 59 -4.43 7.80 0.13
N HIS A 60 -3.14 8.17 0.00
CA HIS A 60 -2.74 9.43 -0.64
C HIS A 60 -3.06 9.46 -2.13
N GLU A 61 -3.10 8.32 -2.82
CA GLU A 61 -3.57 8.28 -4.20
C GLU A 61 -4.96 8.89 -4.35
N PHE A 62 -5.82 8.79 -3.32
CA PHE A 62 -7.19 9.31 -3.33
C PHE A 62 -7.33 10.73 -2.74
N TYR A 63 -6.26 11.35 -2.27
CA TYR A 63 -6.32 12.73 -1.80
C TYR A 63 -6.65 13.69 -2.96
N LYS A 64 -6.92 14.94 -2.64
CA LYS A 64 -7.47 15.93 -3.55
C LYS A 64 -8.86 15.58 -4.09
N TYR A 65 -9.68 15.00 -3.21
CA TYR A 65 -11.08 14.73 -3.49
C TYR A 65 -11.29 13.73 -4.64
N TYR A 66 -10.39 12.75 -4.76
CA TYR A 66 -10.62 11.62 -5.65
C TYR A 66 -11.71 10.71 -5.06
N ASP A 67 -12.63 10.24 -5.91
CA ASP A 67 -13.75 9.41 -5.49
C ASP A 67 -13.41 7.92 -5.63
N VAL A 68 -13.13 7.26 -4.49
CA VAL A 68 -12.76 5.84 -4.43
C VAL A 68 -13.86 4.94 -5.01
N ALA A 69 -15.13 5.33 -4.84
CA ALA A 69 -16.25 4.52 -5.35
C ALA A 69 -16.30 4.42 -6.88
N THR A 70 -15.50 5.21 -7.60
CA THR A 70 -15.39 5.12 -9.07
C THR A 70 -14.50 3.97 -9.54
N LEU A 71 -13.69 3.38 -8.64
CA LEU A 71 -12.76 2.31 -9.01
C LEU A 71 -13.41 0.92 -8.85
N PRO A 72 -13.53 0.14 -9.92
CA PRO A 72 -13.93 -1.28 -9.83
C PRO A 72 -12.77 -2.13 -9.29
N ASP A 73 -13.08 -3.35 -8.82
CA ASP A 73 -12.04 -4.36 -8.61
C ASP A 73 -11.39 -4.71 -9.94
N GLY A 74 -10.08 -4.93 -9.91
CA GLY A 74 -9.28 -5.12 -11.11
C GLY A 74 -8.94 -3.82 -11.85
N TYR A 75 -9.22 -2.64 -11.25
CA TYR A 75 -8.80 -1.39 -11.87
C TYR A 75 -7.29 -1.34 -12.06
N LEU A 76 -6.87 -1.03 -13.28
CA LEU A 76 -5.48 -0.94 -13.69
C LEU A 76 -5.23 0.39 -14.39
N LEU A 77 -4.32 1.18 -13.85
CA LEU A 77 -3.78 2.37 -14.50
C LEU A 77 -2.39 2.05 -15.08
N GLU A 78 -2.28 2.01 -16.40
CA GLU A 78 -1.01 1.94 -17.09
C GLU A 78 -0.35 3.32 -17.08
N VAL A 79 0.68 3.48 -16.23
CA VAL A 79 1.44 4.74 -16.09
C VAL A 79 2.54 4.84 -17.14
N ARG A 80 3.17 3.71 -17.45
CA ARG A 80 4.12 3.48 -18.57
C ARG A 80 3.86 2.06 -19.12
N PRO A 81 4.38 1.68 -20.27
CA PRO A 81 4.12 0.36 -20.86
C PRO A 81 4.45 -0.83 -19.97
N ASN A 82 5.32 -0.65 -18.98
CA ASN A 82 5.71 -1.67 -17.99
C ASN A 82 5.52 -1.20 -16.54
N VAL A 83 4.74 -0.14 -16.30
CA VAL A 83 4.47 0.42 -14.97
C VAL A 83 2.97 0.51 -14.73
N PHE A 84 2.50 -0.18 -13.72
CA PHE A 84 1.08 -0.39 -13.45
C PHE A 84 0.71 -0.04 -12.01
N SER A 85 -0.35 0.76 -11.83
CA SER A 85 -0.97 1.01 -10.52
C SER A 85 -2.31 0.29 -10.44
N HIS A 86 -2.50 -0.47 -9.37
CA HIS A 86 -3.64 -1.38 -9.20
C HIS A 86 -4.55 -0.95 -8.04
N TYR A 87 -5.86 -1.08 -8.25
CA TYR A 87 -6.83 -1.15 -7.17
C TYR A 87 -7.50 -2.53 -7.21
N ASN A 88 -7.24 -3.37 -6.18
CA ASN A 88 -7.67 -4.76 -6.12
C ASN A 88 -7.33 -5.53 -7.40
N GLY A 89 -6.04 -5.63 -7.72
CA GLY A 89 -5.54 -6.24 -8.95
C GLY A 89 -4.57 -7.40 -8.71
N ILE A 90 -4.41 -8.24 -9.73
CA ILE A 90 -3.45 -9.34 -9.72
C ILE A 90 -2.51 -9.16 -10.92
N ALA A 91 -1.20 -9.26 -10.67
CA ALA A 91 -0.17 -9.42 -11.69
C ALA A 91 0.41 -10.83 -11.62
N ARG A 92 0.66 -11.45 -12.79
CA ARG A 92 1.29 -12.76 -12.88
C ARG A 92 2.68 -12.64 -13.47
N ILE A 93 3.70 -13.03 -12.70
CA ILE A 93 5.10 -13.07 -13.13
C ILE A 93 5.62 -14.50 -13.02
N GLY A 94 5.80 -15.17 -14.16
CA GLY A 94 6.16 -16.57 -14.17
C GLY A 94 5.13 -17.43 -13.41
N ASP A 95 5.55 -18.11 -12.36
CA ASP A 95 4.68 -18.92 -11.50
C ASP A 95 4.38 -18.24 -10.15
N THR A 96 4.35 -16.92 -10.15
CA THR A 96 4.06 -16.09 -8.97
C THR A 96 2.85 -15.19 -9.25
N ASP A 97 1.85 -15.25 -8.39
CA ASP A 97 0.76 -14.26 -8.32
C ASP A 97 1.13 -13.14 -7.33
N ILE A 98 1.08 -11.91 -7.82
CA ILE A 98 1.25 -10.69 -7.02
C ILE A 98 -0.14 -10.07 -6.87
N ILE A 99 -0.68 -10.09 -5.68
CA ILE A 99 -2.03 -9.62 -5.33
C ILE A 99 -1.89 -8.26 -4.67
N LEU A 100 -2.41 -7.22 -5.33
CA LEU A 100 -2.23 -5.83 -4.92
C LEU A 100 -3.56 -5.20 -4.50
N SER A 101 -3.58 -4.60 -3.31
CA SER A 101 -4.78 -3.97 -2.74
C SER A 101 -4.42 -2.83 -1.78
N THR A 102 -5.27 -1.83 -1.67
CA THR A 102 -5.14 -0.82 -0.61
C THR A 102 -5.35 -1.47 0.77
N LEU A 103 -6.16 -2.52 0.86
CA LEU A 103 -6.63 -3.23 2.06
C LEU A 103 -7.52 -2.35 2.93
N TRP A 104 -7.17 -1.06 3.13
CA TRP A 104 -7.73 -0.20 4.17
C TRP A 104 -7.59 -0.88 5.55
N SER A 105 -8.29 -0.36 6.55
CA SER A 105 -8.35 -0.99 7.87
C SER A 105 -9.77 -0.91 8.42
N ARG A 106 -10.01 -1.45 9.61
CA ARG A 106 -11.33 -1.47 10.20
C ARG A 106 -11.40 -0.60 11.43
N ILE A 107 -12.26 0.42 11.39
CA ILE A 107 -12.47 1.39 12.47
C ILE A 107 -13.67 0.92 13.30
N PRO A 108 -13.50 0.54 14.58
CA PRO A 108 -14.60 0.23 15.49
C PRO A 108 -15.50 1.45 15.70
N LEU A 109 -16.80 1.20 15.94
CA LEU A 109 -17.79 2.29 16.08
C LEU A 109 -17.44 3.24 17.23
N GLU A 110 -16.91 2.72 18.32
CA GLU A 110 -16.47 3.49 19.50
C GLU A 110 -15.32 4.47 19.21
N ASP A 111 -14.50 4.18 18.16
CA ASP A 111 -13.38 5.03 17.76
C ASP A 111 -13.72 5.89 16.53
N ALA A 112 -14.87 5.68 15.89
CA ALA A 112 -15.25 6.31 14.62
C ALA A 112 -15.22 7.84 14.70
N TYR A 113 -15.88 8.43 15.67
CA TYR A 113 -15.94 9.89 15.82
C TYR A 113 -14.54 10.50 16.00
N PHE A 114 -13.71 9.91 16.88
CA PHE A 114 -12.35 10.39 17.09
C PHE A 114 -11.51 10.26 15.80
N THR A 115 -11.59 9.12 15.14
CA THR A 115 -10.81 8.83 13.93
C THR A 115 -11.17 9.77 12.79
N GLU A 116 -12.47 10.04 12.55
CA GLU A 116 -12.91 11.00 11.53
C GLU A 116 -12.41 12.43 11.81
N GLN A 117 -12.22 12.82 13.08
CA GLN A 117 -11.70 14.15 13.42
C GLN A 117 -10.19 14.26 13.21
N VAL A 118 -9.41 13.19 13.40
CA VAL A 118 -7.94 13.28 13.41
C VAL A 118 -7.29 12.79 12.11
N ILE A 119 -7.91 11.83 11.39
CA ILE A 119 -7.36 11.26 10.17
C ILE A 119 -7.73 12.12 8.96
N SER A 120 -6.73 12.38 8.12
CA SER A 120 -6.85 13.26 6.96
C SER A 120 -7.75 12.71 5.86
N ASP A 121 -7.88 11.39 5.75
CA ASP A 121 -8.67 10.69 4.74
C ASP A 121 -10.11 11.21 4.70
N PHE A 122 -10.73 11.38 5.88
CA PHE A 122 -12.11 11.84 6.02
C PHE A 122 -12.35 13.30 5.62
N ARG A 123 -11.30 14.02 5.28
CA ARG A 123 -11.35 15.42 4.80
C ARG A 123 -10.83 15.58 3.38
N ARG A 124 -10.29 14.52 2.78
CA ARG A 124 -9.55 14.60 1.51
C ARG A 124 -9.97 13.58 0.46
N ILE A 125 -10.74 12.57 0.86
CA ILE A 125 -11.19 11.48 -0.02
C ILE A 125 -12.70 11.57 -0.19
N LEU A 126 -13.19 11.33 -1.41
CA LEU A 126 -14.60 11.22 -1.70
C LEU A 126 -15.05 9.77 -1.82
N TYR A 127 -16.34 9.57 -1.53
CA TYR A 127 -17.05 8.33 -1.78
C TYR A 127 -18.46 8.67 -2.30
N LYS A 128 -18.74 8.36 -3.56
CA LYS A 128 -19.99 8.72 -4.28
C LYS A 128 -20.31 10.22 -4.23
N GLY A 129 -19.28 11.03 -4.42
CA GLY A 129 -19.39 12.50 -4.49
C GLY A 129 -19.38 13.23 -3.15
N GLU A 130 -19.42 12.54 -2.02
CA GLU A 130 -19.39 13.11 -0.68
C GLU A 130 -18.08 12.77 0.04
N LEU A 131 -17.72 13.48 1.11
CA LEU A 131 -16.56 13.11 1.93
C LEU A 131 -16.77 11.71 2.52
N MET A 132 -15.72 10.88 2.42
CA MET A 132 -15.72 9.53 2.95
C MET A 132 -15.98 9.53 4.46
N THR A 133 -16.83 8.61 4.92
CA THR A 133 -17.10 8.36 6.34
C THR A 133 -16.42 7.06 6.80
N HIS A 134 -16.32 6.84 8.12
CA HIS A 134 -15.80 5.59 8.67
C HIS A 134 -16.57 4.36 8.17
N ALA A 135 -17.88 4.46 7.95
CA ALA A 135 -18.68 3.36 7.46
C ALA A 135 -18.29 2.96 6.03
N GLN A 136 -18.00 3.93 5.17
CA GLN A 136 -17.52 3.71 3.80
C GLN A 136 -16.08 3.22 3.77
N PHE A 137 -15.23 3.75 4.65
CA PHE A 137 -13.87 3.26 4.88
C PHE A 137 -13.87 1.77 5.24
N ASN A 138 -14.73 1.37 6.20
CA ASN A 138 -14.90 -0.03 6.58
C ASN A 138 -15.48 -0.88 5.44
N ALA A 139 -16.39 -0.34 4.63
CA ALA A 139 -16.94 -1.06 3.46
C ALA A 139 -15.84 -1.32 2.41
N GLU A 140 -14.95 -0.35 2.18
CA GLU A 140 -13.79 -0.57 1.29
C GLU A 140 -12.80 -1.58 1.89
N HIS A 141 -12.59 -1.59 3.21
CA HIS A 141 -11.80 -2.64 3.85
C HIS A 141 -12.38 -4.04 3.58
N GLU A 142 -13.66 -4.24 3.84
CA GLU A 142 -14.33 -5.54 3.62
C GLU A 142 -14.24 -5.96 2.14
N ARG A 143 -14.40 -5.02 1.21
CA ARG A 143 -14.26 -5.27 -0.21
C ARG A 143 -12.83 -5.71 -0.57
N CYS A 144 -11.82 -4.97 -0.11
CA CYS A 144 -10.42 -5.27 -0.38
C CYS A 144 -9.99 -6.60 0.25
N LEU A 145 -10.42 -6.86 1.48
CA LEU A 145 -10.10 -8.12 2.17
C LEU A 145 -10.76 -9.33 1.50
N THR A 146 -12.01 -9.19 1.04
CA THR A 146 -12.70 -10.23 0.26
C THR A 146 -11.93 -10.52 -1.02
N PHE A 147 -11.56 -9.47 -1.77
CA PHE A 147 -10.74 -9.62 -2.98
C PHE A 147 -9.42 -10.36 -2.70
N ILE A 148 -8.67 -9.99 -1.65
CA ILE A 148 -7.40 -10.65 -1.30
C ILE A 148 -7.65 -12.13 -0.99
N LYS A 149 -8.67 -12.45 -0.17
CA LYS A 149 -8.98 -13.83 0.20
C LYS A 149 -9.35 -14.69 -1.01
N ASP A 150 -10.18 -14.15 -1.89
CA ASP A 150 -10.58 -14.83 -3.11
C ASP A 150 -9.40 -15.03 -4.06
N ALA A 151 -8.59 -13.99 -4.29
CA ALA A 151 -7.40 -14.05 -5.13
C ALA A 151 -6.41 -15.12 -4.62
N VAL A 152 -6.17 -15.18 -3.32
CA VAL A 152 -5.30 -16.19 -2.70
C VAL A 152 -5.89 -17.59 -2.83
N ALA A 153 -7.19 -17.76 -2.56
CA ALA A 153 -7.87 -19.06 -2.59
C ALA A 153 -7.95 -19.65 -4.01
N TYR A 154 -8.16 -18.82 -5.02
CA TYR A 154 -8.26 -19.27 -6.42
C TYR A 154 -6.94 -19.31 -7.18
N SER A 155 -5.87 -18.76 -6.60
CA SER A 155 -4.54 -18.79 -7.22
C SER A 155 -4.05 -20.23 -7.42
N GLN A 156 -3.57 -20.51 -8.63
CA GLN A 156 -2.90 -21.76 -9.00
C GLN A 156 -1.38 -21.57 -9.11
N ALA A 157 -0.85 -20.40 -8.75
CA ALA A 157 0.57 -20.12 -8.76
C ALA A 157 1.31 -20.92 -7.67
N ALA A 158 2.55 -21.28 -7.95
CA ALA A 158 3.40 -21.90 -6.93
C ALA A 158 3.70 -20.93 -5.79
N HIS A 159 3.81 -19.64 -6.11
CA HIS A 159 4.12 -18.57 -5.16
C HIS A 159 3.07 -17.49 -5.14
N LYS A 160 2.84 -16.90 -3.95
CA LYS A 160 1.88 -15.82 -3.73
C LYS A 160 2.54 -14.69 -2.94
N ILE A 161 2.53 -13.49 -3.52
CA ILE A 161 2.92 -12.26 -2.85
C ILE A 161 1.68 -11.41 -2.70
N VAL A 162 1.39 -10.94 -1.49
CA VAL A 162 0.37 -9.91 -1.25
C VAL A 162 1.06 -8.58 -0.99
N VAL A 163 0.63 -7.54 -1.68
CA VAL A 163 1.11 -6.17 -1.50
C VAL A 163 -0.06 -5.31 -1.07
N THR A 164 -0.02 -4.80 0.15
CA THR A 164 -1.07 -3.90 0.65
C THR A 164 -0.49 -2.56 1.06
N HIS A 165 -1.34 -1.53 1.06
CA HIS A 165 -0.93 -0.26 1.63
C HIS A 165 -1.06 -0.29 3.15
N HIS A 166 -2.24 -0.60 3.69
CA HIS A 166 -2.46 -0.67 5.14
C HIS A 166 -1.77 -1.88 5.78
N VAL A 167 -1.46 -1.72 7.07
CA VAL A 167 -0.69 -2.71 7.86
C VAL A 167 -1.59 -3.89 8.25
N PRO A 168 -1.21 -5.15 7.97
CA PRO A 168 -2.09 -6.31 8.15
C PRO A 168 -2.05 -6.92 9.57
N SER A 169 -1.24 -6.41 10.51
CA SER A 169 -1.23 -6.87 11.91
C SER A 169 -0.70 -5.81 12.85
N PHE A 170 -1.28 -5.74 14.05
CA PHE A 170 -0.79 -4.87 15.13
C PHE A 170 0.61 -5.23 15.63
N ARG A 171 1.12 -6.43 15.34
CA ARG A 171 2.51 -6.82 15.61
C ARG A 171 3.52 -5.91 14.91
N MET A 172 3.13 -5.31 13.79
CA MET A 172 3.99 -4.45 12.97
C MET A 172 3.81 -2.95 13.26
N LEU A 173 3.11 -2.61 14.34
CA LEU A 173 3.06 -1.24 14.84
C LEU A 173 4.30 -0.89 15.63
N HIS A 174 4.86 0.28 15.37
CA HIS A 174 5.98 0.79 16.15
C HIS A 174 5.56 1.01 17.64
N PRO A 175 6.38 0.60 18.63
CA PRO A 175 6.04 0.73 20.06
C PRO A 175 5.62 2.13 20.50
N LYS A 176 6.15 3.19 19.87
CA LYS A 176 5.78 4.58 20.16
C LYS A 176 4.29 4.89 19.93
N PHE A 177 3.60 4.10 19.12
CA PHE A 177 2.19 4.28 18.80
C PHE A 177 1.27 3.37 19.64
N GLN A 178 1.81 2.52 20.51
CA GLN A 178 0.99 1.67 21.38
C GLN A 178 -0.02 2.49 22.17
N GLY A 179 -1.29 2.04 22.17
CA GLY A 179 -2.39 2.70 22.86
C GLY A 179 -2.99 3.91 22.13
N SER A 180 -2.49 4.30 20.97
CA SER A 180 -3.12 5.35 20.17
C SER A 180 -4.42 4.84 19.56
N LYS A 181 -5.52 5.57 19.76
CA LYS A 181 -6.82 5.27 19.14
C LYS A 181 -6.79 5.44 17.60
N ALA A 182 -5.84 6.20 17.07
CA ALA A 182 -5.68 6.39 15.63
C ALA A 182 -5.18 5.12 14.92
N ASN A 183 -4.57 4.17 15.63
CA ASN A 183 -4.00 2.95 15.04
C ASN A 183 -5.01 2.13 14.23
N VAL A 184 -6.29 2.19 14.59
CA VAL A 184 -7.37 1.50 13.87
C VAL A 184 -7.57 1.99 12.44
N ALA A 185 -7.08 3.19 12.09
CA ALA A 185 -7.09 3.72 10.73
C ALA A 185 -5.85 3.31 9.92
N PHE A 186 -4.84 2.70 10.57
CA PHE A 186 -3.59 2.31 9.92
C PHE A 186 -3.45 0.80 9.80
N THR A 187 -4.05 0.06 10.74
CA THR A 187 -3.75 -1.35 10.93
C THR A 187 -5.03 -2.14 11.17
N VAL A 188 -5.08 -3.31 10.57
CA VAL A 188 -6.11 -4.34 10.83
C VAL A 188 -5.44 -5.63 11.28
N GLU A 189 -6.12 -6.42 12.13
CA GLU A 189 -5.57 -7.68 12.61
C GLU A 189 -5.98 -8.85 11.71
N LEU A 190 -5.01 -9.44 11.00
CA LEU A 190 -5.19 -10.55 10.08
C LEU A 190 -4.24 -11.73 10.36
N GLU A 191 -3.62 -11.82 11.54
CA GLU A 191 -2.64 -12.88 11.82
C GLU A 191 -3.20 -14.28 11.66
N ASP A 192 -4.43 -14.53 12.11
CA ASP A 192 -5.08 -15.84 11.96
C ASP A 192 -5.24 -16.21 10.48
N TYR A 193 -5.69 -15.26 9.65
CA TYR A 193 -5.80 -15.48 8.22
C TYR A 193 -4.44 -15.70 7.56
N ILE A 194 -3.47 -14.86 7.86
CA ILE A 194 -2.12 -14.94 7.28
C ILE A 194 -1.45 -16.28 7.62
N THR A 195 -1.61 -16.76 8.84
CA THR A 195 -1.01 -18.02 9.31
C THR A 195 -1.39 -19.21 8.42
N ASP A 196 -2.65 -19.27 7.98
CA ASP A 196 -3.21 -20.40 7.23
C ASP A 196 -3.33 -20.15 5.72
N SER A 197 -2.92 -18.95 5.23
CA SER A 197 -3.20 -18.50 3.86
C SER A 197 -2.36 -19.15 2.78
N GLY A 198 -1.17 -19.66 3.12
CA GLY A 198 -0.20 -20.14 2.13
C GLY A 198 0.43 -19.01 1.29
N ILE A 199 0.44 -17.78 1.80
CA ILE A 199 1.13 -16.63 1.21
C ILE A 199 2.61 -16.73 1.58
N ASP A 200 3.51 -16.52 0.61
CA ASP A 200 4.96 -16.53 0.87
C ASP A 200 5.42 -15.20 1.47
N TYR A 201 4.97 -14.08 0.88
CA TYR A 201 5.34 -12.74 1.31
C TYR A 201 4.12 -11.83 1.41
N TRP A 202 4.09 -11.01 2.46
CA TRP A 202 3.16 -9.90 2.60
C TRP A 202 3.93 -8.60 2.72
N ILE A 203 3.86 -7.73 1.71
CA ILE A 203 4.52 -6.43 1.68
C ILE A 203 3.50 -5.36 2.07
N TYR A 204 3.89 -4.42 2.93
CA TYR A 204 2.98 -3.37 3.40
C TYR A 204 3.66 -2.01 3.55
N GLY A 205 2.84 -0.94 3.61
CA GLY A 205 3.23 0.46 3.74
C GLY A 205 2.56 1.19 4.90
N HIS A 206 2.19 2.45 4.68
CA HIS A 206 1.31 3.32 5.45
C HIS A 206 1.83 3.78 6.84
N SER A 207 2.50 2.94 7.59
CA SER A 207 2.91 3.23 8.97
C SER A 207 4.16 4.10 9.11
N HIS A 208 4.86 4.37 8.01
CA HIS A 208 6.16 5.04 7.95
C HIS A 208 7.19 4.44 8.94
N THR A 209 7.08 3.14 9.16
CA THR A 209 7.95 2.40 10.08
C THR A 209 8.29 1.05 9.48
N ASN A 210 9.57 0.72 9.45
CA ASN A 210 10.06 -0.50 8.81
C ASN A 210 10.21 -1.62 9.85
N ILE A 211 9.21 -2.50 9.94
CA ILE A 211 9.20 -3.66 10.83
C ILE A 211 8.93 -4.90 9.98
N ASP A 212 9.89 -5.81 9.95
CA ASP A 212 9.71 -7.12 9.36
C ASP A 212 9.23 -8.12 10.42
N ALA A 213 8.30 -8.98 10.06
CA ALA A 213 7.75 -9.99 10.95
C ALA A 213 7.49 -11.30 10.22
N ARG A 214 7.44 -12.41 10.95
CA ARG A 214 6.98 -13.68 10.43
C ARG A 214 5.68 -14.09 11.11
N ILE A 215 4.66 -14.41 10.30
CA ILE A 215 3.35 -14.87 10.75
C ILE A 215 3.09 -16.22 10.09
N GLY A 216 3.07 -17.30 10.87
CA GLY A 216 3.06 -18.65 10.31
C GLY A 216 4.26 -18.88 9.40
N ASN A 217 4.01 -19.20 8.13
CA ASN A 217 5.05 -19.35 7.10
C ASN A 217 5.25 -18.07 6.26
N THR A 218 4.37 -17.10 6.36
CA THR A 218 4.43 -15.85 5.61
C THR A 218 5.47 -14.89 6.18
N GLN A 219 6.32 -14.34 5.32
CA GLN A 219 7.24 -13.28 5.67
C GLN A 219 6.60 -11.91 5.38
N CYS A 220 6.31 -11.14 6.41
CA CYS A 220 5.78 -9.78 6.31
C CYS A 220 6.94 -8.78 6.23
N LEU A 221 6.96 -7.93 5.20
CA LEU A 221 8.07 -7.04 4.90
C LEU A 221 7.59 -5.61 4.69
N SER A 222 8.43 -4.65 5.10
CA SER A 222 8.20 -3.24 4.90
C SER A 222 9.51 -2.52 4.56
N ASN A 223 9.44 -1.52 3.68
CA ASN A 223 10.57 -0.64 3.35
C ASN A 223 10.04 0.73 2.93
N GLN A 224 9.62 1.51 3.89
CA GLN A 224 8.93 2.78 3.71
C GLN A 224 9.92 3.95 3.84
N LEU A 225 9.88 4.87 2.87
CA LEU A 225 10.64 6.12 2.95
C LEU A 225 10.03 7.08 3.98
N GLY A 226 8.70 7.07 4.13
CA GLY A 226 7.99 8.01 4.99
C GLY A 226 8.17 9.46 4.53
N TYR A 227 8.04 10.41 5.45
CA TYR A 227 8.27 11.83 5.20
C TYR A 227 9.71 12.22 5.53
N VAL A 228 10.48 12.58 4.50
CA VAL A 228 11.88 13.01 4.65
C VAL A 228 12.00 14.23 5.56
N PHE A 229 11.09 15.20 5.44
CA PHE A 229 11.06 16.39 6.29
C PHE A 229 10.74 16.09 7.77
N SER A 230 10.20 14.91 8.08
CA SER A 230 9.97 14.41 9.45
C SER A 230 11.04 13.42 9.93
N ASN A 231 12.11 13.22 9.15
CA ASN A 231 13.18 12.24 9.43
C ASN A 231 12.73 10.78 9.54
N GLU A 232 11.65 10.40 8.86
CA GLU A 232 11.12 9.02 8.89
C GLU A 232 11.92 8.06 7.99
N HIS A 233 12.75 8.60 7.11
CA HIS A 233 13.54 7.86 6.13
C HIS A 233 14.80 7.16 6.67
N GLN A 234 15.10 7.29 7.96
CA GLN A 234 16.38 6.84 8.53
C GLN A 234 16.59 5.32 8.40
N ASP A 235 15.52 4.53 8.49
CA ASP A 235 15.56 3.07 8.38
C ASP A 235 15.18 2.57 6.96
N PHE A 236 15.09 3.48 5.98
CA PHE A 236 14.82 3.13 4.60
C PHE A 236 16.05 2.52 3.93
N SER A 237 15.90 1.35 3.32
CA SER A 237 16.95 0.70 2.54
C SER A 237 16.78 0.99 1.05
N HIS A 238 17.82 1.48 0.40
CA HIS A 238 17.80 1.78 -1.04
C HIS A 238 17.79 0.52 -1.91
N GLY A 239 18.20 -0.63 -1.37
CA GLY A 239 18.35 -1.88 -2.09
C GLY A 239 17.64 -3.08 -1.43
N LYS A 240 16.55 -2.88 -0.66
CA LYS A 240 15.81 -4.02 -0.08
C LYS A 240 15.16 -4.85 -1.17
N TYR A 241 15.37 -6.17 -1.14
CA TYR A 241 14.82 -7.10 -2.10
C TYR A 241 14.33 -8.38 -1.44
N LEU A 242 13.54 -9.15 -2.17
CA LEU A 242 13.16 -10.52 -1.88
C LEU A 242 13.47 -11.42 -3.10
N THR A 243 13.57 -12.71 -2.86
CA THR A 243 13.78 -13.71 -3.92
C THR A 243 12.69 -14.77 -3.85
N ILE A 244 12.16 -15.18 -5.00
CA ILE A 244 11.21 -16.27 -5.19
C ILE A 244 11.81 -17.28 -6.17
#